data_0c50f045d30968721f5f47cb9004d62a
#
_entry.id   0c50f045d30968721f5f47cb9004d62a
#
_cell.length_a   1.000
_cell.length_b   1.000
_cell.length_c   1.000
_cell.angle_alpha   90.00
_cell.angle_beta   90.00
_cell.angle_gamma   90.00
#
_symmetry.space_group_name_H-M   'P 1'
#
loop_
_entity.id
_entity.type
_entity.pdbx_description
1 polymer ?
#
loop_
_entity_poly.entity_id
_entity_poly.type
_entity_poly.pdbx_seq_one_letter_code
_entity_poly.pdbx_strand_id
1 'polypeptide(L)'
;MQRLLLIGKTGQLGWELQRTLATLGEVVALDYPEIDLAKPESLRKVIRNVSPQLIINAAAYTNVDKAESEPELAQSVNAEAPGVMAEEAKRLGAAFIHYSTDYVFDGKKGSPYVETDLPNPLNVYGKTKLEGEQKVQGVGGAFLIFRTSWVYSLRQGGFVTKVLQWARNQEILRIVDDQIGSPTWARMLAEATAQVFAQGLGKPLEFIEEKAGLYHLAGSGTCSRFEWAKAILELDLKKEEQIAKQLLPTKSSEFPMSAIRPINTGLSIEKYRNTFWMQFPDWDECLQLLMRYE
;
A
#
# COMPACT_ATOMS: atom_id res chain seq x y z
N MET A 1 24.37 -10.07 -11.20
CA MET A 1 23.39 -9.80 -10.13
C MET A 1 22.29 -8.96 -10.74
N GLN A 2 21.01 -9.25 -10.44
CA GLN A 2 19.89 -8.46 -10.96
C GLN A 2 19.87 -7.09 -10.28
N ARG A 3 19.60 -6.02 -11.05
CA ARG A 3 19.43 -4.67 -10.51
C ARG A 3 17.94 -4.35 -10.35
N LEU A 4 17.57 -3.98 -9.15
CA LEU A 4 16.18 -3.72 -8.73
C LEU A 4 16.07 -2.23 -8.41
N LEU A 5 15.17 -1.51 -9.08
CA LEU A 5 14.88 -0.11 -8.79
C LEU A 5 13.67 -0.04 -7.86
N LEU A 6 13.88 0.43 -6.64
CA LEU A 6 12.83 0.69 -5.67
C LEU A 6 12.58 2.20 -5.55
N ILE A 7 11.35 2.62 -5.78
CA ILE A 7 10.92 4.02 -5.65
C ILE A 7 10.03 4.16 -4.43
N GLY A 8 10.30 5.16 -3.57
CA GLY A 8 9.58 5.39 -2.32
C GLY A 8 10.26 4.77 -1.10
N LYS A 9 11.60 4.75 -1.06
CA LYS A 9 12.43 4.12 0.00
C LYS A 9 12.17 4.62 1.42
N THR A 10 11.67 5.85 1.58
CA THR A 10 11.44 6.46 2.90
C THR A 10 10.08 6.12 3.49
N GLY A 11 9.13 5.68 2.67
CA GLY A 11 7.79 5.25 3.10
C GLY A 11 7.81 3.95 3.92
N GLN A 12 6.70 3.65 4.60
CA GLN A 12 6.57 2.45 5.45
C GLN A 12 6.90 1.17 4.67
N LEU A 13 6.30 1.00 3.49
CA LEU A 13 6.52 -0.17 2.65
C LEU A 13 7.91 -0.17 2.00
N GLY A 14 8.34 0.97 1.45
CA GLY A 14 9.65 1.08 0.79
C GLY A 14 10.82 0.79 1.73
N TRP A 15 10.67 1.16 2.99
CA TRP A 15 11.66 0.83 4.03
C TRP A 15 11.80 -0.68 4.24
N GLU A 16 10.71 -1.43 4.27
CA GLU A 16 10.74 -2.88 4.41
C GLU A 16 11.23 -3.56 3.12
N LEU A 17 10.81 -3.07 1.95
CA LEU A 17 11.24 -3.60 0.66
C LEU A 17 12.76 -3.52 0.45
N GLN A 18 13.43 -2.48 0.96
CA GLN A 18 14.90 -2.43 0.88
C GLN A 18 15.57 -3.64 1.53
N ARG A 19 15.01 -4.16 2.63
CA ARG A 19 15.56 -5.31 3.35
C ARG A 19 15.20 -6.62 2.69
N THR A 20 13.93 -6.78 2.37
CA THR A 20 13.43 -8.05 1.80
C THR A 20 13.99 -8.32 0.40
N LEU A 21 14.28 -7.28 -0.36
CA LEU A 21 14.85 -7.40 -1.71
C LEU A 21 16.38 -7.49 -1.74
N ALA A 22 17.07 -7.13 -0.65
CA ALA A 22 18.54 -7.08 -0.60
C ALA A 22 19.20 -8.45 -0.85
N THR A 23 18.51 -9.55 -0.57
CA THR A 23 18.98 -10.92 -0.84
C THR A 23 18.68 -11.39 -2.27
N LEU A 24 17.89 -10.64 -3.03
CA LEU A 24 17.43 -11.02 -4.37
C LEU A 24 18.16 -10.27 -5.49
N GLY A 25 18.85 -9.17 -5.17
CA GLY A 25 19.58 -8.39 -6.17
C GLY A 25 20.26 -7.13 -5.61
N GLU A 26 20.86 -6.35 -6.51
CA GLU A 26 21.37 -5.00 -6.20
C GLU A 26 20.17 -4.03 -6.16
N VAL A 27 19.84 -3.53 -4.97
CA VAL A 27 18.70 -2.62 -4.78
C VAL A 27 19.18 -1.17 -4.91
N VAL A 28 18.77 -0.50 -5.99
CA VAL A 28 18.88 0.96 -6.14
C VAL A 28 17.59 1.57 -5.61
N ALA A 29 17.64 2.10 -4.38
CA ALA A 29 16.47 2.65 -3.72
C ALA A 29 16.49 4.18 -3.76
N LEU A 30 15.43 4.78 -4.34
CA LEU A 30 15.31 6.22 -4.57
C LEU A 30 14.02 6.78 -3.98
N ASP A 31 14.07 8.09 -3.65
CA ASP A 31 12.91 8.88 -3.25
C ASP A 31 13.14 10.34 -3.63
N TYR A 32 12.17 11.21 -3.36
CA TYR A 32 12.38 12.65 -3.50
C TYR A 32 13.50 13.12 -2.56
N PRO A 33 14.44 13.98 -2.99
CA PRO A 33 14.54 14.65 -4.30
C PRO A 33 15.32 13.90 -5.39
N GLU A 34 15.84 12.70 -5.13
CA GLU A 34 16.67 11.92 -6.09
C GLU A 34 15.87 11.53 -7.34
N ILE A 35 14.56 11.33 -7.15
CA ILE A 35 13.58 11.09 -8.22
C ILE A 35 12.32 11.90 -7.92
N ASP A 36 11.81 12.62 -8.92
CA ASP A 36 10.61 13.45 -8.80
C ASP A 36 9.50 12.88 -9.69
N LEU A 37 8.50 12.27 -9.06
CA LEU A 37 7.39 11.61 -9.76
C LEU A 37 6.46 12.61 -10.48
N ALA A 38 6.49 13.88 -10.11
CA ALA A 38 5.75 14.93 -10.82
C ALA A 38 6.43 15.37 -12.13
N LYS A 39 7.62 14.84 -12.44
CA LYS A 39 8.42 15.23 -13.61
C LYS A 39 8.70 14.02 -14.53
N PRO A 40 7.83 13.69 -15.48
CA PRO A 40 7.92 12.50 -16.33
C PRO A 40 9.28 12.33 -17.01
N GLU A 41 9.87 13.38 -17.57
CA GLU A 41 11.15 13.29 -18.29
C GLU A 41 12.33 13.02 -17.34
N SER A 42 12.30 13.59 -16.14
CA SER A 42 13.29 13.28 -15.09
C SER A 42 13.20 11.81 -14.66
N LEU A 43 11.96 11.33 -14.48
CA LEU A 43 11.68 9.94 -14.12
C LEU A 43 12.22 8.97 -15.19
N ARG A 44 11.93 9.23 -16.48
CA ARG A 44 12.47 8.42 -17.60
C ARG A 44 14.00 8.37 -17.59
N LYS A 45 14.66 9.53 -17.41
CA LYS A 45 16.11 9.64 -17.38
C LYS A 45 16.71 8.79 -16.26
N VAL A 46 16.13 8.87 -15.05
CA VAL A 46 16.60 8.10 -13.89
C VAL A 46 16.45 6.60 -14.15
N ILE A 47 15.29 6.14 -14.61
CA ILE A 47 15.03 4.72 -14.91
C ILE A 47 16.01 4.20 -15.96
N ARG A 48 16.24 4.95 -17.05
CA ARG A 48 17.18 4.57 -18.10
C ARG A 48 18.63 4.49 -17.62
N ASN A 49 19.05 5.41 -16.75
CA ASN A 49 20.40 5.40 -16.17
C ASN A 49 20.61 4.19 -15.25
N VAL A 50 19.60 3.83 -14.46
CA VAL A 50 19.66 2.64 -13.58
C VAL A 50 19.63 1.35 -14.40
N SER A 51 18.87 1.32 -15.49
CA SER A 51 18.68 0.15 -16.36
C SER A 51 18.33 -1.13 -15.56
N PRO A 52 17.23 -1.12 -14.76
CA PRO A 52 16.88 -2.21 -13.87
C PRO A 52 16.24 -3.39 -14.63
N GLN A 53 16.24 -4.58 -14.03
CA GLN A 53 15.46 -5.74 -14.45
C GLN A 53 14.08 -5.80 -13.76
N LEU A 54 13.92 -5.07 -12.64
CA LEU A 54 12.64 -4.91 -11.95
C LEU A 54 12.52 -3.48 -11.44
N ILE A 55 11.37 -2.87 -11.68
CA ILE A 55 10.97 -1.60 -11.07
C ILE A 55 9.87 -1.89 -10.05
N ILE A 56 10.02 -1.36 -8.83
CA ILE A 56 9.01 -1.46 -7.77
C ILE A 56 8.63 -0.05 -7.35
N ASN A 57 7.38 0.33 -7.59
CA ASN A 57 6.85 1.63 -7.21
C ASN A 57 6.04 1.52 -5.91
N ALA A 58 6.67 1.82 -4.78
CA ALA A 58 6.04 1.95 -3.46
C ALA A 58 5.75 3.43 -3.09
N ALA A 59 5.99 4.37 -3.99
CA ALA A 59 5.68 5.78 -3.78
C ALA A 59 4.29 6.13 -4.29
N ALA A 60 3.62 7.04 -3.59
CA ALA A 60 2.33 7.61 -3.97
C ALA A 60 2.08 8.93 -3.25
N TYR A 61 1.21 9.76 -3.79
CA TYR A 61 0.60 10.88 -3.08
C TYR A 61 -0.51 10.32 -2.18
N THR A 62 -0.21 10.09 -0.90
CA THR A 62 -1.09 9.34 0.03
C THR A 62 -1.92 10.22 0.97
N ASN A 63 -1.75 11.55 0.93
CA ASN A 63 -2.57 12.45 1.73
C ASN A 63 -3.94 12.62 1.08
N VAL A 64 -4.90 11.79 1.49
CA VAL A 64 -6.23 11.67 0.88
C VAL A 64 -6.99 13.01 0.92
N ASP A 65 -6.93 13.73 2.06
CA ASP A 65 -7.63 15.01 2.20
C ASP A 65 -6.97 16.13 1.39
N LYS A 66 -5.63 16.16 1.38
CA LYS A 66 -4.88 17.16 0.63
C LYS A 66 -4.98 16.93 -0.88
N ALA A 67 -5.22 15.72 -1.33
CA ALA A 67 -5.45 15.42 -2.74
C ALA A 67 -6.68 16.16 -3.30
N GLU A 68 -7.70 16.42 -2.48
CA GLU A 68 -8.87 17.21 -2.90
C GLU A 68 -8.51 18.67 -3.26
N SER A 69 -7.49 19.22 -2.61
CA SER A 69 -6.98 20.59 -2.87
C SER A 69 -5.77 20.63 -3.83
N GLU A 70 -5.10 19.48 -4.07
CA GLU A 70 -3.94 19.36 -4.95
C GLU A 70 -4.16 18.25 -6.02
N PRO A 71 -5.29 18.28 -6.76
CA PRO A 71 -5.64 17.17 -7.66
C PRO A 71 -4.62 16.97 -8.79
N GLU A 72 -4.00 18.03 -9.30
CA GLU A 72 -3.00 17.96 -10.37
C GLU A 72 -1.71 17.26 -9.91
N LEU A 73 -1.26 17.54 -8.67
CA LEU A 73 -0.11 16.85 -8.11
C LEU A 73 -0.43 15.38 -7.83
N ALA A 74 -1.62 15.10 -7.26
CA ALA A 74 -2.09 13.74 -7.06
C ALA A 74 -2.16 12.96 -8.38
N GLN A 75 -2.68 13.59 -9.45
CA GLN A 75 -2.73 13.03 -10.80
C GLN A 75 -1.33 12.71 -11.34
N SER A 76 -0.40 13.66 -11.25
CA SER A 76 0.97 13.47 -11.74
C SER A 76 1.67 12.30 -11.05
N VAL A 77 1.56 12.21 -9.72
CA VAL A 77 2.26 11.20 -8.92
C VAL A 77 1.56 9.83 -8.96
N ASN A 78 0.23 9.80 -8.89
CA ASN A 78 -0.53 8.56 -8.75
C ASN A 78 -0.96 7.94 -10.09
N ALA A 79 -1.07 8.73 -11.15
CA ALA A 79 -1.53 8.26 -12.46
C ALA A 79 -0.45 8.35 -13.53
N GLU A 80 0.14 9.54 -13.75
CA GLU A 80 1.10 9.72 -14.85
C GLU A 80 2.42 8.98 -14.59
N ALA A 81 2.99 9.10 -13.38
CA ALA A 81 4.26 8.47 -13.04
C ALA A 81 4.21 6.92 -13.17
N PRO A 82 3.20 6.19 -12.65
CA PRO A 82 3.10 4.74 -12.88
C PRO A 82 3.01 4.37 -14.37
N GLY A 83 2.30 5.15 -15.19
CA GLY A 83 2.25 4.94 -16.64
C GLY A 83 3.64 5.05 -17.26
N VAL A 84 4.37 6.11 -16.94
CA VAL A 84 5.77 6.32 -17.41
C VAL A 84 6.68 5.19 -16.94
N MET A 85 6.56 4.73 -15.71
CA MET A 85 7.34 3.60 -15.18
C MET A 85 7.06 2.31 -15.95
N ALA A 86 5.79 2.03 -16.25
CA ALA A 86 5.39 0.86 -17.04
C ALA A 86 5.93 0.92 -18.46
N GLU A 87 5.85 2.09 -19.13
CA GLU A 87 6.42 2.29 -20.47
C GLU A 87 7.94 2.04 -20.49
N GLU A 88 8.67 2.60 -19.52
CA GLU A 88 10.12 2.41 -19.43
C GLU A 88 10.48 0.97 -19.04
N ALA A 89 9.71 0.32 -18.17
CA ALA A 89 9.89 -1.10 -17.83
C ALA A 89 9.76 -1.96 -19.11
N LYS A 90 8.67 -1.80 -19.86
CA LYS A 90 8.44 -2.52 -21.11
C LYS A 90 9.56 -2.27 -22.14
N ARG A 91 9.98 -1.01 -22.28
CA ARG A 91 11.07 -0.62 -23.21
C ARG A 91 12.40 -1.26 -22.85
N LEU A 92 12.68 -1.43 -21.55
CA LEU A 92 13.93 -2.02 -21.05
C LEU A 92 13.88 -3.55 -20.95
N GLY A 93 12.73 -4.18 -21.21
CA GLY A 93 12.55 -5.60 -20.93
C GLY A 93 12.63 -5.89 -19.42
N ALA A 94 12.15 -4.98 -18.58
CA ALA A 94 12.09 -5.11 -17.14
C ALA A 94 10.66 -5.46 -16.68
N ALA A 95 10.54 -6.11 -15.53
CA ALA A 95 9.26 -6.28 -14.85
C ALA A 95 8.88 -5.03 -14.05
N PHE A 96 7.58 -4.84 -13.79
CA PHE A 96 7.06 -3.70 -13.02
C PHE A 96 6.08 -4.17 -11.94
N ILE A 97 6.32 -3.76 -10.69
CA ILE A 97 5.39 -3.96 -9.57
C ILE A 97 4.91 -2.60 -9.08
N HIS A 98 3.58 -2.43 -9.01
CA HIS A 98 2.94 -1.20 -8.57
C HIS A 98 1.95 -1.45 -7.44
N TYR A 99 1.96 -0.60 -6.40
CA TYR A 99 0.97 -0.65 -5.33
C TYR A 99 -0.15 0.35 -5.58
N SER A 100 -1.38 -0.15 -5.51
CA SER A 100 -2.60 0.62 -5.56
C SER A 100 -3.34 0.55 -4.22
N THR A 101 -4.62 0.88 -4.20
CA THR A 101 -5.40 1.10 -2.98
C THR A 101 -6.80 0.47 -3.06
N ASP A 102 -7.34 0.15 -1.89
CA ASP A 102 -8.74 -0.18 -1.67
C ASP A 102 -9.70 1.01 -1.93
N TYR A 103 -9.19 2.26 -1.92
CA TYR A 103 -9.99 3.46 -2.20
C TYR A 103 -10.45 3.60 -3.66
N VAL A 104 -10.12 2.65 -4.52
CA VAL A 104 -10.75 2.50 -5.84
C VAL A 104 -12.21 2.06 -5.74
N PHE A 105 -12.65 1.56 -4.59
CA PHE A 105 -14.01 1.11 -4.33
C PHE A 105 -14.82 2.12 -3.51
N ASP A 106 -16.16 2.09 -3.68
CA ASP A 106 -17.09 2.99 -2.97
C ASP A 106 -17.51 2.52 -1.57
N GLY A 107 -17.15 1.31 -1.20
CA GLY A 107 -17.45 0.77 0.13
C GLY A 107 -18.88 0.29 0.34
N LYS A 108 -19.69 0.09 -0.72
CA LYS A 108 -21.12 -0.25 -0.63
C LYS A 108 -21.45 -1.73 -0.77
N LYS A 109 -20.48 -2.58 -1.10
CA LYS A 109 -20.70 -3.99 -1.41
C LYS A 109 -21.21 -4.82 -0.22
N GLY A 110 -20.86 -4.49 1.01
CA GLY A 110 -21.24 -5.25 2.21
C GLY A 110 -20.48 -6.56 2.44
N SER A 111 -19.56 -6.92 1.56
CA SER A 111 -18.64 -8.06 1.65
C SER A 111 -17.27 -7.67 1.10
N PRO A 112 -16.19 -8.42 1.36
CA PRO A 112 -14.88 -8.11 0.80
C PRO A 112 -14.91 -8.00 -0.74
N TYR A 113 -14.23 -6.99 -1.27
CA TYR A 113 -14.09 -6.78 -2.70
C TYR A 113 -13.13 -7.80 -3.31
N VAL A 114 -13.46 -8.25 -4.51
CA VAL A 114 -12.60 -9.07 -5.37
C VAL A 114 -12.10 -8.25 -6.56
N GLU A 115 -11.07 -8.72 -7.24
CA GLU A 115 -10.41 -7.98 -8.32
C GLU A 115 -11.32 -7.70 -9.54
N THR A 116 -12.39 -8.47 -9.70
CA THR A 116 -13.41 -8.32 -10.77
C THR A 116 -14.53 -7.36 -10.42
N ASP A 117 -14.61 -6.88 -9.18
CA ASP A 117 -15.60 -5.87 -8.80
C ASP A 117 -15.31 -4.54 -9.49
N LEU A 118 -16.36 -3.85 -9.92
CA LEU A 118 -16.22 -2.58 -10.62
C LEU A 118 -15.75 -1.48 -9.67
N PRO A 119 -14.66 -0.79 -9.98
CA PRO A 119 -14.21 0.36 -9.21
C PRO A 119 -15.19 1.53 -9.30
N ASN A 120 -15.38 2.25 -8.19
CA ASN A 120 -16.18 3.48 -8.11
C ASN A 120 -15.59 4.41 -7.03
N PRO A 121 -14.41 5.02 -7.26
CA PRO A 121 -13.72 5.81 -6.27
C PRO A 121 -14.49 7.09 -5.90
N LEU A 122 -14.54 7.40 -4.59
CA LEU A 122 -15.32 8.52 -4.05
C LEU A 122 -14.51 9.84 -3.95
N ASN A 123 -13.20 9.79 -4.03
CA ASN A 123 -12.29 10.90 -3.79
C ASN A 123 -11.17 10.98 -4.83
N VAL A 124 -10.46 12.11 -4.89
CA VAL A 124 -9.37 12.36 -5.84
C VAL A 124 -8.24 11.33 -5.70
N TYR A 125 -7.89 10.96 -4.48
CA TYR A 125 -6.87 9.93 -4.25
C TYR A 125 -7.22 8.60 -4.92
N GLY A 126 -8.42 8.09 -4.66
CA GLY A 126 -8.89 6.83 -5.26
C GLY A 126 -8.99 6.92 -6.79
N LYS A 127 -9.49 8.04 -7.33
CA LYS A 127 -9.58 8.28 -8.79
C LYS A 127 -8.21 8.25 -9.45
N THR A 128 -7.26 9.02 -8.92
CA THR A 128 -5.90 9.10 -9.49
C THR A 128 -5.14 7.77 -9.38
N LYS A 129 -5.33 7.01 -8.29
CA LYS A 129 -4.78 5.65 -8.16
C LYS A 129 -5.37 4.69 -9.19
N LEU A 130 -6.70 4.72 -9.40
CA LEU A 130 -7.35 3.90 -10.41
C LEU A 130 -6.86 4.23 -11.83
N GLU A 131 -6.70 5.50 -12.16
CA GLU A 131 -6.14 5.91 -13.45
C GLU A 131 -4.70 5.40 -13.63
N GLY A 132 -3.90 5.38 -12.56
CA GLY A 132 -2.57 4.77 -12.57
C GLY A 132 -2.61 3.28 -12.92
N GLU A 133 -3.54 2.51 -12.30
CA GLU A 133 -3.76 1.11 -12.65
C GLU A 133 -4.08 0.95 -14.15
N GLN A 134 -5.01 1.77 -14.65
CA GLN A 134 -5.45 1.72 -16.05
C GLN A 134 -4.31 2.03 -17.03
N LYS A 135 -3.45 3.02 -16.71
CA LYS A 135 -2.26 3.33 -17.52
C LYS A 135 -1.28 2.16 -17.55
N VAL A 136 -0.98 1.55 -16.39
CA VAL A 136 -0.10 0.38 -16.31
C VAL A 136 -0.65 -0.78 -17.12
N GLN A 137 -1.93 -1.09 -16.98
CA GLN A 137 -2.60 -2.15 -17.74
C GLN A 137 -2.62 -1.85 -19.24
N GLY A 138 -2.85 -0.59 -19.63
CA GLY A 138 -2.84 -0.15 -21.04
C GLY A 138 -1.50 -0.31 -21.71
N VAL A 139 -0.40 -0.14 -20.98
CA VAL A 139 0.96 -0.40 -21.48
C VAL A 139 1.19 -1.90 -21.67
N GLY A 140 0.69 -2.73 -20.73
CA GLY A 140 0.88 -4.18 -20.75
C GLY A 140 2.33 -4.61 -20.50
N GLY A 141 2.66 -5.86 -20.84
CA GLY A 141 3.96 -6.47 -20.56
C GLY A 141 4.01 -7.14 -19.18
N ALA A 142 5.20 -7.31 -18.62
CA ALA A 142 5.41 -7.97 -17.34
C ALA A 142 5.12 -7.02 -16.17
N PHE A 143 3.89 -7.01 -15.66
CA PHE A 143 3.50 -6.16 -14.53
C PHE A 143 2.65 -6.89 -13.50
N LEU A 144 2.78 -6.47 -12.24
CA LEU A 144 1.86 -6.82 -11.15
C LEU A 144 1.36 -5.52 -10.49
N ILE A 145 0.06 -5.42 -10.32
CA ILE A 145 -0.58 -4.35 -9.55
C ILE A 145 -1.13 -4.98 -8.27
N PHE A 146 -0.69 -4.48 -7.11
CA PHE A 146 -1.19 -4.90 -5.81
C PHE A 146 -2.05 -3.81 -5.19
N ARG A 147 -3.39 -4.01 -5.16
CA ARG A 147 -4.26 -3.19 -4.31
C ARG A 147 -4.07 -3.62 -2.86
N THR A 148 -3.74 -2.67 -2.01
CA THR A 148 -3.55 -2.88 -0.58
C THR A 148 -4.44 -1.94 0.23
N SER A 149 -4.56 -2.17 1.53
CA SER A 149 -5.42 -1.41 2.42
C SER A 149 -4.71 -1.15 3.75
N TRP A 150 -4.90 0.04 4.31
CA TRP A 150 -4.50 0.41 5.67
C TRP A 150 -3.08 -0.02 6.05
N VAL A 151 -2.10 0.26 5.18
CA VAL A 151 -0.69 -0.12 5.40
C VAL A 151 -0.16 0.54 6.68
N TYR A 152 0.45 -0.25 7.55
CA TYR A 152 0.97 0.22 8.83
C TYR A 152 2.34 -0.37 9.19
N SER A 153 3.04 0.35 10.06
CA SER A 153 4.28 -0.04 10.74
C SER A 153 4.42 0.80 12.01
N LEU A 154 5.44 0.56 12.84
CA LEU A 154 5.78 1.45 13.95
C LEU A 154 6.59 2.69 13.52
N ARG A 155 6.88 2.82 12.23
CA ARG A 155 7.48 4.05 11.69
C ARG A 155 6.49 5.21 11.75
N GLN A 156 7.02 6.44 11.73
CA GLN A 156 6.25 7.67 11.97
C GLN A 156 5.01 7.82 11.08
N GLY A 157 3.96 8.37 11.67
CA GLY A 157 2.79 8.90 10.96
C GLY A 157 1.68 7.91 10.66
N GLY A 158 1.84 6.60 10.98
CA GLY A 158 0.81 5.58 10.78
C GLY A 158 -0.31 5.62 11.83
N PHE A 159 -1.41 4.90 11.57
CA PHE A 159 -2.55 4.83 12.50
C PHE A 159 -2.16 4.21 13.84
N VAL A 160 -1.34 3.14 13.83
CA VAL A 160 -0.86 2.46 15.04
C VAL A 160 -0.12 3.44 15.96
N THR A 161 0.86 4.15 15.42
CA THR A 161 1.65 5.12 16.20
C THR A 161 0.80 6.28 16.72
N LYS A 162 -0.19 6.73 15.93
CA LYS A 162 -1.13 7.78 16.36
C LYS A 162 -2.03 7.33 17.49
N VAL A 163 -2.59 6.11 17.44
CA VAL A 163 -3.43 5.56 18.51
C VAL A 163 -2.65 5.47 19.81
N LEU A 164 -1.40 4.93 19.76
CA LEU A 164 -0.52 4.87 20.93
C LEU A 164 -0.22 6.27 21.49
N GLN A 165 0.04 7.24 20.62
CA GLN A 165 0.28 8.62 21.02
C GLN A 165 -0.95 9.28 21.62
N TRP A 166 -2.14 9.08 21.03
CA TRP A 166 -3.39 9.62 21.58
C TRP A 166 -3.67 9.04 22.98
N ALA A 167 -3.44 7.74 23.17
CA ALA A 167 -3.63 7.10 24.46
C ALA A 167 -2.75 7.67 25.58
N ARG A 168 -1.57 8.21 25.23
CA ARG A 168 -0.66 8.87 26.17
C ARG A 168 -0.99 10.35 26.41
N ASN A 169 -1.85 10.94 25.60
CA ASN A 169 -2.13 12.39 25.64
C ASN A 169 -3.60 12.75 25.91
N GLN A 170 -4.51 11.78 25.88
CA GLN A 170 -5.95 12.01 25.98
C GLN A 170 -6.60 10.97 26.90
N GLU A 171 -7.46 11.41 27.84
CA GLU A 171 -8.19 10.49 28.72
C GLU A 171 -9.34 9.75 28.04
N ILE A 172 -9.89 10.33 26.97
CA ILE A 172 -11.00 9.76 26.20
C ILE A 172 -10.60 9.76 24.73
N LEU A 173 -10.59 8.59 24.13
CA LEU A 173 -10.37 8.41 22.70
C LEU A 173 -11.70 8.15 22.00
N ARG A 174 -11.99 8.89 20.93
CA ARG A 174 -13.16 8.67 20.07
C ARG A 174 -12.66 8.21 18.70
N ILE A 175 -13.00 6.98 18.33
CA ILE A 175 -12.53 6.35 17.09
C ILE A 175 -13.74 5.90 16.27
N VAL A 176 -13.68 6.13 14.96
CA VAL A 176 -14.76 5.75 14.05
C VAL A 176 -14.93 4.23 14.00
N ASP A 177 -16.18 3.75 14.09
CA ASP A 177 -16.54 2.34 14.08
C ASP A 177 -17.24 1.90 12.78
N ASP A 178 -17.55 2.85 11.91
CA ASP A 178 -18.25 2.65 10.63
C ASP A 178 -17.30 2.64 9.40
N GLN A 179 -15.99 2.74 9.59
CA GLN A 179 -15.00 2.48 8.54
C GLN A 179 -14.39 1.10 8.75
N ILE A 180 -14.57 0.23 7.77
CA ILE A 180 -14.08 -1.15 7.77
C ILE A 180 -13.04 -1.32 6.65
N GLY A 181 -11.93 -1.97 6.95
CA GLY A 181 -10.85 -2.25 6.00
C GLY A 181 -10.01 -3.44 6.42
N SER A 182 -8.95 -3.72 5.67
CA SER A 182 -8.00 -4.80 5.92
C SER A 182 -6.64 -4.21 6.35
N PRO A 183 -6.34 -4.11 7.66
CA PRO A 183 -5.04 -3.62 8.11
C PRO A 183 -3.91 -4.49 7.56
N THR A 184 -2.90 -3.86 6.99
CA THR A 184 -1.82 -4.56 6.29
C THR A 184 -0.48 -4.13 6.85
N TRP A 185 0.23 -5.04 7.52
CA TRP A 185 1.58 -4.76 8.01
C TRP A 185 2.56 -4.61 6.86
N ALA A 186 3.26 -3.47 6.81
CA ALA A 186 4.19 -3.13 5.73
C ALA A 186 5.28 -4.18 5.52
N ARG A 187 5.77 -4.80 6.60
CA ARG A 187 6.76 -5.87 6.54
C ARG A 187 6.21 -7.12 5.84
N MET A 188 5.01 -7.60 6.21
CA MET A 188 4.39 -8.74 5.55
C MET A 188 4.11 -8.47 4.07
N LEU A 189 3.67 -7.25 3.75
CA LEU A 189 3.49 -6.84 2.36
C LEU A 189 4.81 -6.87 1.57
N ALA A 190 5.90 -6.42 2.17
CA ALA A 190 7.23 -6.44 1.56
C ALA A 190 7.77 -7.87 1.41
N GLU A 191 7.60 -8.72 2.43
CA GLU A 191 7.99 -10.13 2.39
C GLU A 191 7.22 -10.90 1.31
N ALA A 192 5.89 -10.72 1.25
CA ALA A 192 5.05 -11.31 0.22
C ALA A 192 5.50 -10.90 -1.20
N THR A 193 5.83 -9.63 -1.39
CA THR A 193 6.33 -9.12 -2.67
C THR A 193 7.69 -9.73 -3.04
N ALA A 194 8.60 -9.80 -2.08
CA ALA A 194 9.92 -10.42 -2.31
C ALA A 194 9.80 -11.90 -2.63
N GLN A 195 8.89 -12.61 -1.97
CA GLN A 195 8.63 -14.03 -2.26
C GLN A 195 8.01 -14.25 -3.65
N VAL A 196 7.10 -13.39 -4.10
CA VAL A 196 6.60 -13.43 -5.50
C VAL A 196 7.75 -13.29 -6.48
N PHE A 197 8.63 -12.31 -6.27
CA PHE A 197 9.79 -12.13 -7.14
C PHE A 197 10.77 -13.32 -7.07
N ALA A 198 10.97 -13.87 -5.88
CA ALA A 198 11.85 -15.04 -5.68
C ALA A 198 11.36 -16.30 -6.40
N GLN A 199 10.05 -16.50 -6.57
CA GLN A 199 9.51 -17.62 -7.35
C GLN A 199 9.94 -17.56 -8.83
N GLY A 200 10.13 -16.34 -9.37
CA GLY A 200 10.63 -16.14 -10.72
C GLY A 200 12.16 -16.00 -10.83
N LEU A 201 12.91 -16.28 -9.75
CA LEU A 201 14.36 -16.06 -9.73
C LEU A 201 15.05 -16.92 -10.80
N GLY A 202 15.77 -16.28 -11.72
CA GLY A 202 16.35 -16.90 -12.91
C GLY A 202 15.65 -16.49 -14.20
N LYS A 203 14.33 -16.29 -14.17
CA LYS A 203 13.51 -15.80 -15.31
C LYS A 203 12.41 -14.84 -14.83
N PRO A 204 12.73 -13.77 -14.11
CA PRO A 204 11.72 -12.93 -13.45
C PRO A 204 10.79 -12.23 -14.45
N LEU A 205 11.28 -11.85 -15.61
CA LEU A 205 10.47 -11.22 -16.64
C LEU A 205 9.39 -12.19 -17.15
N GLU A 206 9.79 -13.39 -17.57
CA GLU A 206 8.87 -14.43 -18.06
C GLU A 206 7.84 -14.81 -16.99
N PHE A 207 8.27 -15.00 -15.74
CA PHE A 207 7.39 -15.34 -14.64
C PHE A 207 6.35 -14.26 -14.36
N ILE A 208 6.78 -12.98 -14.28
CA ILE A 208 5.86 -11.87 -14.04
C ILE A 208 4.96 -11.62 -15.25
N GLU A 209 5.45 -11.83 -16.47
CA GLU A 209 4.63 -11.71 -17.68
C GLU A 209 3.52 -12.77 -17.73
N GLU A 210 3.84 -14.03 -17.36
CA GLU A 210 2.84 -15.11 -17.23
C GLU A 210 1.77 -14.80 -16.18
N LYS A 211 2.14 -14.15 -15.10
CA LYS A 211 1.26 -13.79 -13.98
C LYS A 211 0.77 -12.34 -14.05
N ALA A 212 1.01 -11.65 -15.18
CA ALA A 212 0.68 -10.23 -15.31
C ALA A 212 -0.79 -9.94 -14.97
N GLY A 213 -1.01 -8.93 -14.14
CA GLY A 213 -2.36 -8.58 -13.73
C GLY A 213 -2.46 -7.81 -12.42
N LEU A 214 -3.72 -7.64 -12.03
CA LEU A 214 -4.12 -6.98 -10.80
C LEU A 214 -4.52 -8.01 -9.75
N TYR A 215 -4.04 -7.80 -8.53
CA TYR A 215 -4.28 -8.64 -7.36
C TYR A 215 -4.59 -7.80 -6.14
N HIS A 216 -5.41 -8.31 -5.23
CA HIS A 216 -5.52 -7.77 -3.89
C HIS A 216 -4.45 -8.40 -3.00
N LEU A 217 -3.67 -7.58 -2.31
CA LEU A 217 -2.63 -8.00 -1.39
C LEU A 217 -2.71 -7.16 -0.10
N ALA A 218 -3.40 -7.69 0.89
CA ALA A 218 -3.69 -7.04 2.17
C ALA A 218 -3.66 -8.06 3.30
N GLY A 219 -3.68 -7.60 4.54
CA GLY A 219 -3.88 -8.46 5.70
C GLY A 219 -5.18 -9.25 5.57
N SER A 220 -5.19 -10.53 5.94
CA SER A 220 -6.37 -11.37 5.90
C SER A 220 -7.42 -10.86 6.92
N GLY A 221 -8.68 -10.97 6.57
CA GLY A 221 -9.77 -10.48 7.41
C GLY A 221 -10.01 -8.98 7.32
N THR A 222 -10.96 -8.50 8.10
CA THR A 222 -11.37 -7.09 8.16
C THR A 222 -11.70 -6.67 9.57
N CYS A 223 -11.53 -5.40 9.88
CA CYS A 223 -12.00 -4.81 11.14
C CYS A 223 -12.37 -3.34 10.93
N SER A 224 -13.12 -2.78 11.89
CA SER A 224 -13.34 -1.34 11.96
C SER A 224 -12.09 -0.62 12.52
N ARG A 225 -12.02 0.70 12.29
CA ARG A 225 -10.97 1.52 12.92
C ARG A 225 -11.03 1.43 14.45
N PHE A 226 -12.24 1.32 15.01
CA PHE A 226 -12.44 1.18 16.44
C PHE A 226 -11.89 -0.16 16.96
N GLU A 227 -12.23 -1.27 16.32
CA GLU A 227 -11.70 -2.60 16.69
C GLU A 227 -10.18 -2.64 16.57
N TRP A 228 -9.64 -2.07 15.50
CA TRP A 228 -8.19 -1.98 15.33
C TRP A 228 -7.52 -1.16 16.42
N ALA A 229 -8.07 0.03 16.76
CA ALA A 229 -7.55 0.85 17.85
C ALA A 229 -7.61 0.13 19.19
N LYS A 230 -8.69 -0.61 19.45
CA LYS A 230 -8.83 -1.43 20.66
C LYS A 230 -7.72 -2.48 20.75
N ALA A 231 -7.48 -3.24 19.68
CA ALA A 231 -6.42 -4.24 19.64
C ALA A 231 -5.03 -3.61 19.82
N ILE A 232 -4.75 -2.44 19.20
CA ILE A 232 -3.48 -1.70 19.39
C ILE A 232 -3.26 -1.37 20.88
N LEU A 233 -4.28 -0.86 21.57
CA LEU A 233 -4.16 -0.48 22.98
C LEU A 233 -4.00 -1.71 23.90
N GLU A 234 -4.66 -2.81 23.57
CA GLU A 234 -4.53 -4.07 24.32
C GLU A 234 -3.14 -4.69 24.18
N LEU A 235 -2.47 -4.48 23.04
CA LEU A 235 -1.13 -5.01 22.75
C LEU A 235 0.00 -4.03 23.08
N ASP A 236 -0.29 -2.81 23.52
CA ASP A 236 0.74 -1.82 23.87
C ASP A 236 1.63 -2.36 25.01
N LEU A 237 2.93 -2.44 24.74
CA LEU A 237 3.92 -2.92 25.72
C LEU A 237 4.17 -1.93 26.86
N LYS A 238 3.74 -0.68 26.71
CA LYS A 238 3.90 0.41 27.67
C LYS A 238 2.54 0.89 28.18
N LYS A 239 1.71 -0.04 28.63
CA LYS A 239 0.38 0.25 29.16
C LYS A 239 0.38 1.25 30.31
N GLU A 240 1.45 1.28 31.11
CA GLU A 240 1.63 2.22 32.21
C GLU A 240 1.75 3.68 31.76
N GLU A 241 2.13 3.92 30.51
CA GLU A 241 2.19 5.27 29.94
C GLU A 241 0.81 5.75 29.42
N GLN A 242 -0.21 4.87 29.34
CA GLN A 242 -1.53 5.24 28.87
C GLN A 242 -2.30 6.02 29.94
N ILE A 243 -2.75 7.22 29.59
CA ILE A 243 -3.70 8.00 30.41
C ILE A 243 -5.15 7.82 29.94
N ALA A 244 -5.35 7.18 28.78
CA ALA A 244 -6.67 6.92 28.22
C ALA A 244 -7.47 5.97 29.12
N LYS A 245 -8.61 6.45 29.63
CA LYS A 245 -9.53 5.71 30.49
C LYS A 245 -10.70 5.12 29.72
N GLN A 246 -11.02 5.71 28.58
CA GLN A 246 -12.16 5.30 27.75
C GLN A 246 -11.79 5.32 26.27
N LEU A 247 -12.24 4.28 25.56
CA LEU A 247 -12.25 4.20 24.11
C LEU A 247 -13.71 4.14 23.66
N LEU A 248 -14.18 5.17 22.97
CA LEU A 248 -15.58 5.32 22.59
C LEU A 248 -15.73 5.20 21.07
N PRO A 249 -16.68 4.39 20.58
CA PRO A 249 -17.01 4.36 19.15
C PRO A 249 -17.71 5.66 18.74
N THR A 250 -17.51 6.06 17.49
CA THR A 250 -18.16 7.24 16.90
C THR A 250 -18.37 7.02 15.40
N LYS A 251 -19.20 7.84 14.78
CA LYS A 251 -19.46 7.73 13.33
C LYS A 251 -18.59 8.70 12.52
N SER A 252 -18.26 8.31 11.28
CA SER A 252 -17.51 9.17 10.35
C SER A 252 -18.18 10.53 10.15
N SER A 253 -19.50 10.61 10.23
CA SER A 253 -20.26 11.86 10.13
C SER A 253 -19.95 12.88 11.23
N GLU A 254 -19.41 12.46 12.36
CA GLU A 254 -19.01 13.33 13.46
C GLU A 254 -17.59 13.94 13.25
N PHE A 255 -16.84 13.43 12.28
CA PHE A 255 -15.51 13.92 11.91
C PHE A 255 -15.49 14.32 10.42
N PRO A 256 -16.06 15.47 10.06
CA PRO A 256 -16.06 15.91 8.67
C PRO A 256 -14.61 16.09 8.18
N MET A 257 -14.33 15.50 7.03
CA MET A 257 -13.03 15.54 6.36
C MET A 257 -13.23 16.01 4.92
N SER A 258 -12.19 16.56 4.30
CA SER A 258 -12.28 17.09 2.93
C SER A 258 -12.60 16.00 1.91
N ALA A 259 -12.00 14.82 2.07
CA ALA A 259 -12.24 13.69 1.20
C ALA A 259 -13.31 12.74 1.78
N ILE A 260 -14.24 12.32 0.95
CA ILE A 260 -15.20 11.26 1.31
C ILE A 260 -14.46 9.93 1.39
N ARG A 261 -14.58 9.25 2.53
CA ARG A 261 -14.01 7.93 2.73
C ARG A 261 -15.04 6.83 2.52
N PRO A 262 -14.69 5.77 1.78
CA PRO A 262 -15.57 4.61 1.68
C PRO A 262 -15.77 3.93 3.04
N ILE A 263 -16.97 3.40 3.29
CA ILE A 263 -17.32 2.82 4.59
C ILE A 263 -16.72 1.42 4.77
N ASN A 264 -16.80 0.56 3.76
CA ASN A 264 -16.28 -0.80 3.85
C ASN A 264 -15.46 -1.16 2.60
N THR A 265 -14.15 -1.21 2.75
CA THR A 265 -13.20 -1.54 1.67
C THR A 265 -12.40 -2.81 1.96
N GLY A 266 -12.93 -3.73 2.74
CA GLY A 266 -12.29 -5.03 2.95
C GLY A 266 -11.94 -5.71 1.63
N LEU A 267 -10.74 -6.27 1.52
CA LEU A 267 -10.24 -6.92 0.31
C LEU A 267 -10.18 -8.44 0.47
N SER A 268 -10.68 -9.18 -0.52
CA SER A 268 -10.41 -10.62 -0.65
C SER A 268 -9.05 -10.81 -1.32
N ILE A 269 -8.21 -11.64 -0.74
CA ILE A 269 -6.87 -11.98 -1.26
C ILE A 269 -6.83 -13.37 -1.92
N GLU A 270 -7.97 -13.96 -2.21
CA GLU A 270 -8.04 -15.34 -2.74
C GLU A 270 -7.33 -15.50 -4.07
N LYS A 271 -7.46 -14.53 -4.98
CA LYS A 271 -6.75 -14.57 -6.27
C LYS A 271 -5.23 -14.60 -6.07
N TYR A 272 -4.71 -13.76 -5.18
CA TYR A 272 -3.29 -13.75 -4.84
C TYR A 272 -2.85 -15.10 -4.26
N ARG A 273 -3.58 -15.63 -3.27
CA ARG A 273 -3.29 -16.93 -2.64
C ARG A 273 -3.22 -18.05 -3.66
N ASN A 274 -4.20 -18.13 -4.54
CA ASN A 274 -4.31 -19.21 -5.53
C ASN A 274 -3.26 -19.09 -6.64
N THR A 275 -2.83 -17.86 -6.99
CA THR A 275 -1.85 -17.62 -8.06
C THR A 275 -0.41 -17.86 -7.58
N PHE A 276 -0.08 -17.42 -6.36
CA PHE A 276 1.29 -17.43 -5.85
C PHE A 276 1.53 -18.47 -4.75
N TRP A 277 0.49 -19.25 -4.38
CA TRP A 277 0.56 -20.31 -3.34
C TRP A 277 1.07 -19.81 -1.99
N MET A 278 0.68 -18.58 -1.63
CA MET A 278 1.07 -17.90 -0.40
C MET A 278 -0.14 -17.51 0.41
N GLN A 279 0.01 -17.55 1.74
CA GLN A 279 -1.01 -17.06 2.66
C GLN A 279 -0.52 -15.77 3.33
N PHE A 280 -1.46 -14.87 3.58
CA PHE A 280 -1.23 -13.71 4.43
C PHE A 280 -1.87 -14.00 5.80
N PRO A 281 -1.16 -13.82 6.92
CA PRO A 281 -1.75 -14.00 8.24
C PRO A 281 -2.94 -13.05 8.45
N ASP A 282 -3.80 -13.37 9.42
CA ASP A 282 -4.88 -12.48 9.80
C ASP A 282 -4.33 -11.15 10.35
N TRP A 283 -5.09 -10.08 10.19
CA TRP A 283 -4.65 -8.72 10.53
C TRP A 283 -4.25 -8.59 12.02
N ASP A 284 -4.93 -9.30 12.91
CA ASP A 284 -4.66 -9.28 14.35
C ASP A 284 -3.39 -10.08 14.70
N GLU A 285 -3.12 -11.20 14.02
CA GLU A 285 -1.85 -11.92 14.12
C GLU A 285 -0.68 -11.06 13.67
N CYS A 286 -0.83 -10.36 12.53
CA CYS A 286 0.17 -9.41 12.04
C CYS A 286 0.42 -8.27 13.04
N LEU A 287 -0.63 -7.76 13.68
CA LEU A 287 -0.51 -6.73 14.71
C LEU A 287 0.20 -7.26 15.96
N GLN A 288 -0.11 -8.48 16.40
CA GLN A 288 0.58 -9.12 17.52
C GLN A 288 2.08 -9.29 17.24
N LEU A 289 2.45 -9.72 16.04
CA LEU A 289 3.85 -9.86 15.64
C LEU A 289 4.56 -8.49 15.63
N LEU A 290 3.95 -7.47 15.05
CA LEU A 290 4.50 -6.11 15.07
C LEU A 290 4.76 -5.64 16.50
N MET A 291 3.77 -5.72 17.38
CA MET A 291 3.84 -5.17 18.73
C MET A 291 4.79 -5.93 19.67
N ARG A 292 5.15 -7.18 19.34
CA ARG A 292 6.09 -7.98 20.13
C ARG A 292 7.54 -7.86 19.70
N TYR A 293 7.81 -7.57 18.43
CA TYR A 293 9.14 -7.74 17.84
C TYR A 293 9.71 -6.47 17.19
N GLU A 294 8.99 -5.39 17.16
CA GLU A 294 9.43 -4.06 16.75
C GLU A 294 9.25 -3.01 17.88
#